data_682e057b7c295fb9789809b9fbfdf610
#
_entry.id   682e057b7c295fb9789809b9fbfdf610
#
_cell.length_a   1.000
_cell.length_b   1.000
_cell.length_c   1.000
_cell.angle_alpha   90.00
_cell.angle_beta   90.00
_cell.angle_gamma   90.00
#
_symmetry.space_group_name_H-M   'P 1'
#
loop_
_entity.id
_entity.type
_entity.pdbx_description
1 polymer ?
#
loop_
_entity_poly.entity_id
_entity_poly.type
_entity_poly.pdbx_seq_one_letter_code
_entity_poly.pdbx_strand_id
1 'polypeptide(L)'
;METIDIIAMTLGVAWASGINLYAAILVLGIMGAGGYTQLPESLAVLQDPLVLFAAGTMYFVEFFADKIPGVDSGWDAIHTFIRIPAGAMLAVGAAQGLEINQAAELAAALLGGSLAATSHLTKSSTRLVLNASPEPVSNATASVLEDLAVIGGLWTALNYPLAFIIFIIVFILIAIWLLPKLWRAIKDITSTIRSWFGNKPEPAVEAFSADGESQQNDIIENLIEAKSKKISDDN
;
A
#
# COMPACT_ATOMS: atom_id res chain seq x y z
N MET A 1 12.40 10.72 -30.09
CA MET A 1 12.88 9.90 -28.95
C MET A 1 13.35 8.56 -29.51
N GLU A 2 14.43 8.04 -28.95
CA GLU A 2 14.85 6.67 -29.24
C GLU A 2 13.94 5.65 -28.54
N THR A 3 13.92 4.41 -29.03
CA THR A 3 13.08 3.35 -28.43
C THR A 3 13.33 3.20 -26.92
N ILE A 4 14.59 3.34 -26.49
CA ILE A 4 14.97 3.20 -25.08
C ILE A 4 14.43 4.34 -24.20
N ASP A 5 14.34 5.55 -24.75
CA ASP A 5 13.79 6.70 -24.05
C ASP A 5 12.30 6.48 -23.75
N ILE A 6 11.56 5.94 -24.74
CA ILE A 6 10.13 5.65 -24.62
C ILE A 6 9.90 4.52 -23.62
N ILE A 7 10.73 3.48 -23.65
CA ILE A 7 10.64 2.39 -22.65
C ILE A 7 10.91 2.93 -21.25
N ALA A 8 11.96 3.73 -21.07
CA ALA A 8 12.28 4.31 -19.76
C ALA A 8 11.18 5.25 -19.28
N MET A 9 10.60 6.07 -20.16
CA MET A 9 9.46 6.93 -19.84
C MET A 9 8.23 6.09 -19.46
N THR A 10 7.91 5.03 -20.22
CA THR A 10 6.78 4.13 -19.93
C THR A 10 6.91 3.50 -18.54
N LEU A 11 8.08 2.98 -18.20
CA LEU A 11 8.36 2.43 -16.87
C LEU A 11 8.36 3.51 -15.79
N GLY A 12 8.89 4.69 -16.12
CA GLY A 12 8.99 5.83 -15.20
C GLY A 12 7.63 6.35 -14.77
N VAL A 13 6.73 6.57 -15.73
CA VAL A 13 5.39 7.09 -15.40
C VAL A 13 4.55 6.07 -14.64
N ALA A 14 4.68 4.78 -14.98
CA ALA A 14 4.00 3.71 -14.27
C ALA A 14 4.48 3.60 -12.81
N TRP A 15 5.80 3.57 -12.60
CA TRP A 15 6.40 3.50 -11.27
C TRP A 15 6.06 4.73 -10.42
N ALA A 16 6.21 5.93 -10.99
CA ALA A 16 5.96 7.20 -10.31
C ALA A 16 4.50 7.34 -9.91
N SER A 17 3.55 6.95 -10.79
CA SER A 17 2.11 7.03 -10.51
C SER A 17 1.69 6.19 -9.31
N GLY A 18 2.36 5.08 -9.04
CA GLY A 18 2.10 4.26 -7.85
C GLY A 18 2.56 4.92 -6.55
N ILE A 19 3.56 5.80 -6.60
CA ILE A 19 4.07 6.53 -5.41
C ILE A 19 3.30 7.83 -5.22
N ASN A 20 3.29 8.71 -6.24
CA ASN A 20 2.56 9.97 -6.25
C ASN A 20 2.13 10.29 -7.69
N LEU A 21 0.86 9.99 -8.00
CA LEU A 21 0.29 10.17 -9.34
C LEU A 21 0.31 11.64 -9.76
N TYR A 22 -0.05 12.53 -8.87
CA TYR A 22 -0.18 13.95 -9.20
C TYR A 22 1.18 14.61 -9.42
N ALA A 23 2.20 14.21 -8.66
CA ALA A 23 3.58 14.59 -8.92
C ALA A 23 4.06 14.08 -10.29
N ALA A 24 3.71 12.84 -10.65
CA ALA A 24 4.08 12.28 -11.96
C ALA A 24 3.47 13.07 -13.11
N ILE A 25 2.18 13.42 -13.02
CA ILE A 25 1.49 14.25 -14.02
C ILE A 25 2.12 15.65 -14.11
N LEU A 26 2.40 16.28 -12.96
CA LEU A 26 3.02 17.60 -12.91
C LEU A 26 4.41 17.61 -13.53
N VAL A 27 5.28 16.68 -13.16
CA VAL A 27 6.65 16.60 -13.67
C VAL A 27 6.63 16.45 -15.19
N LEU A 28 5.87 15.49 -15.70
CA LEU A 28 5.78 15.27 -17.16
C LEU A 28 5.16 16.45 -17.88
N GLY A 29 4.04 16.97 -17.37
CA GLY A 29 3.34 18.07 -17.99
C GLY A 29 4.19 19.36 -18.02
N ILE A 30 4.87 19.70 -16.93
CA ILE A 30 5.76 20.87 -16.86
C ILE A 30 6.98 20.68 -17.77
N MET A 31 7.60 19.50 -17.77
CA MET A 31 8.76 19.22 -18.63
C MET A 31 8.37 19.23 -20.11
N GLY A 32 7.17 18.72 -20.46
CA GLY A 32 6.64 18.78 -21.82
C GLY A 32 6.31 20.21 -22.24
N ALA A 33 5.53 20.95 -21.44
CA ALA A 33 5.14 22.33 -21.73
C ALA A 33 6.34 23.29 -21.79
N GLY A 34 7.38 23.02 -20.97
CA GLY A 34 8.63 23.78 -20.98
C GLY A 34 9.59 23.42 -22.12
N GLY A 35 9.24 22.43 -22.95
CA GLY A 35 10.10 21.96 -24.06
C GLY A 35 11.34 21.17 -23.62
N TYR A 36 11.41 20.74 -22.36
CA TYR A 36 12.53 19.92 -21.85
C TYR A 36 12.45 18.47 -22.30
N THR A 37 11.25 18.00 -22.65
CA THR A 37 11.04 16.67 -23.21
C THR A 37 9.92 16.69 -24.23
N GLN A 38 10.00 15.80 -25.21
CA GLN A 38 8.91 15.60 -26.18
C GLN A 38 8.01 14.48 -25.64
N LEU A 39 6.77 14.80 -25.31
CA LEU A 39 5.80 13.79 -24.93
C LEU A 39 5.15 13.19 -26.17
N PRO A 40 4.84 11.87 -26.18
CA PRO A 40 3.94 11.30 -27.19
C PRO A 40 2.63 12.06 -27.27
N GLU A 41 1.98 12.06 -28.43
CA GLU A 41 0.73 12.79 -28.68
C GLU A 41 -0.37 12.41 -27.67
N SER A 42 -0.45 11.14 -27.31
CA SER A 42 -1.36 10.59 -26.31
C SER A 42 -1.17 11.16 -24.89
N LEU A 43 0.02 11.66 -24.58
CA LEU A 43 0.33 12.33 -23.30
C LEU A 43 0.37 13.86 -23.43
N ALA A 44 0.13 14.43 -24.60
CA ALA A 44 0.15 15.88 -24.80
C ALA A 44 -0.88 16.61 -23.90
N VAL A 45 -1.98 15.95 -23.56
CA VAL A 45 -2.99 16.47 -22.62
C VAL A 45 -2.44 16.81 -21.24
N LEU A 46 -1.35 16.20 -20.82
CA LEU A 46 -0.71 16.50 -19.52
C LEU A 46 -0.09 17.92 -19.50
N GLN A 47 0.14 18.53 -20.68
CA GLN A 47 0.68 19.87 -20.81
C GLN A 47 -0.40 20.96 -20.72
N ASP A 48 -1.69 20.58 -20.72
CA ASP A 48 -2.79 21.49 -20.62
C ASP A 48 -2.76 22.24 -19.28
N PRO A 49 -2.88 23.59 -19.27
CA PRO A 49 -2.84 24.38 -18.03
C PRO A 49 -3.90 23.96 -17.00
N LEU A 50 -5.08 23.49 -17.44
CA LEU A 50 -6.12 23.03 -16.53
C LEU A 50 -5.73 21.71 -15.86
N VAL A 51 -5.12 20.79 -16.62
CA VAL A 51 -4.60 19.52 -16.11
C VAL A 51 -3.47 19.77 -15.10
N LEU A 52 -2.54 20.66 -15.44
CA LEU A 52 -1.45 21.08 -14.55
C LEU A 52 -1.98 21.72 -13.27
N PHE A 53 -2.98 22.61 -13.38
CA PHE A 53 -3.61 23.23 -12.20
C PHE A 53 -4.32 22.20 -11.33
N ALA A 54 -5.08 21.29 -11.93
CA ALA A 54 -5.77 20.23 -11.18
C ALA A 54 -4.78 19.28 -10.49
N ALA A 55 -3.76 18.82 -11.23
CA ALA A 55 -2.72 17.97 -10.67
C ALA A 55 -1.92 18.67 -9.56
N GLY A 56 -1.62 19.98 -9.73
CA GLY A 56 -0.95 20.79 -8.72
C GLY A 56 -1.77 20.92 -7.44
N THR A 57 -3.08 21.16 -7.57
CA THR A 57 -3.99 21.22 -6.45
C THR A 57 -4.04 19.89 -5.70
N MET A 58 -4.17 18.78 -6.42
CA MET A 58 -4.23 17.45 -5.82
C MET A 58 -2.88 17.01 -5.23
N TYR A 59 -1.76 17.37 -5.87
CA TYR A 59 -0.43 17.18 -5.29
C TYR A 59 -0.30 17.89 -3.94
N PHE A 60 -0.76 19.14 -3.87
CA PHE A 60 -0.74 19.92 -2.63
C PHE A 60 -1.56 19.25 -1.53
N VAL A 61 -2.78 18.79 -1.86
CA VAL A 61 -3.62 18.04 -0.90
C VAL A 61 -2.92 16.77 -0.43
N GLU A 62 -2.37 15.97 -1.36
CA GLU A 62 -1.65 14.74 -1.04
C GLU A 62 -0.41 15.02 -0.17
N PHE A 63 0.36 16.06 -0.50
CA PHE A 63 1.54 16.46 0.25
C PHE A 63 1.25 16.71 1.74
N PHE A 64 0.11 17.31 2.08
CA PHE A 64 -0.29 17.50 3.47
C PHE A 64 -0.93 16.26 4.08
N ALA A 65 -1.77 15.53 3.34
CA ALA A 65 -2.38 14.29 3.79
C ALA A 65 -1.31 13.25 4.20
N ASP A 66 -0.26 13.13 3.42
CA ASP A 66 0.87 12.21 3.65
C ASP A 66 1.69 12.51 4.92
N LYS A 67 1.53 13.70 5.51
CA LYS A 67 2.24 14.09 6.75
C LYS A 67 1.46 13.82 8.02
N ILE A 68 0.20 13.44 7.91
CA ILE A 68 -0.67 13.19 9.05
C ILE A 68 -0.84 11.68 9.22
N PRO A 69 -0.25 11.05 10.26
CA PRO A 69 -0.37 9.62 10.50
C PRO A 69 -1.84 9.18 10.56
N GLY A 70 -2.17 8.11 9.84
CA GLY A 70 -3.53 7.59 9.72
C GLY A 70 -4.34 8.23 8.57
N VAL A 71 -4.21 9.53 8.32
CA VAL A 71 -4.79 10.16 7.12
C VAL A 71 -4.09 9.67 5.87
N ASP A 72 -2.75 9.57 5.90
CA ASP A 72 -1.93 9.00 4.85
C ASP A 72 -2.37 7.58 4.45
N SER A 73 -2.59 6.70 5.42
CA SER A 73 -3.03 5.32 5.16
C SER A 73 -4.44 5.27 4.57
N GLY A 74 -5.35 6.13 5.03
CA GLY A 74 -6.70 6.28 4.48
C GLY A 74 -6.68 6.84 3.05
N TRP A 75 -5.81 7.84 2.81
CA TRP A 75 -5.58 8.42 1.49
C TRP A 75 -5.04 7.40 0.51
N ASP A 76 -4.00 6.65 0.89
CA ASP A 76 -3.43 5.58 0.08
C ASP A 76 -4.43 4.46 -0.24
N ALA A 77 -5.28 4.08 0.72
CA ALA A 77 -6.32 3.06 0.48
C ALA A 77 -7.32 3.49 -0.60
N ILE A 78 -7.76 4.74 -0.60
CA ILE A 78 -8.65 5.29 -1.63
C ILE A 78 -7.90 5.39 -2.97
N HIS A 79 -6.66 5.86 -2.94
CA HIS A 79 -5.85 6.08 -4.14
C HIS A 79 -5.34 4.79 -4.78
N THR A 80 -5.44 3.64 -4.12
CA THR A 80 -5.18 2.33 -4.75
C THR A 80 -6.02 2.14 -6.01
N PHE A 81 -7.31 2.53 -5.96
CA PHE A 81 -8.23 2.41 -7.10
C PHE A 81 -8.00 3.46 -8.20
N ILE A 82 -7.23 4.48 -7.93
CA ILE A 82 -6.92 5.57 -8.87
C ILE A 82 -5.53 5.37 -9.48
N ARG A 83 -4.50 5.15 -8.65
CA ARG A 83 -3.10 5.10 -9.07
C ARG A 83 -2.78 3.91 -9.98
N ILE A 84 -3.36 2.73 -9.70
CA ILE A 84 -3.09 1.53 -10.50
C ILE A 84 -3.66 1.66 -11.92
N PRO A 85 -4.95 2.00 -12.13
CA PRO A 85 -5.48 2.26 -13.46
C PRO A 85 -4.80 3.44 -14.17
N ALA A 86 -4.53 4.53 -13.45
CA ALA A 86 -3.84 5.68 -14.02
C ALA A 86 -2.42 5.33 -14.48
N GLY A 87 -1.67 4.54 -13.70
CA GLY A 87 -0.36 4.06 -14.08
C GLY A 87 -0.38 3.17 -15.34
N ALA A 88 -1.39 2.32 -15.47
CA ALA A 88 -1.61 1.54 -16.67
C ALA A 88 -1.90 2.44 -17.89
N MET A 89 -2.78 3.43 -17.74
CA MET A 89 -3.13 4.39 -18.82
C MET A 89 -1.93 5.24 -19.23
N LEU A 90 -1.18 5.76 -18.28
CA LEU A 90 0.03 6.55 -18.55
C LEU A 90 1.09 5.71 -19.25
N ALA A 91 1.26 4.44 -18.86
CA ALA A 91 2.18 3.52 -19.53
C ALA A 91 1.78 3.25 -20.98
N VAL A 92 0.49 3.02 -21.25
CA VAL A 92 -0.02 2.89 -22.63
C VAL A 92 0.24 4.17 -23.42
N GLY A 93 -0.13 5.32 -22.86
CA GLY A 93 0.10 6.60 -23.50
C GLY A 93 1.57 6.86 -23.83
N ALA A 94 2.49 6.54 -22.91
CA ALA A 94 3.92 6.66 -23.18
C ALA A 94 4.38 5.69 -24.26
N ALA A 95 3.93 4.43 -24.23
CA ALA A 95 4.32 3.38 -25.16
C ALA A 95 3.83 3.62 -26.59
N GLN A 96 2.75 4.36 -26.79
CA GLN A 96 2.24 4.75 -28.13
C GLN A 96 3.26 5.57 -28.94
N GLY A 97 4.24 6.17 -28.29
CA GLY A 97 5.37 6.79 -29.01
C GLY A 97 6.19 5.80 -29.86
N LEU A 98 6.00 4.48 -29.71
CA LEU A 98 6.64 3.41 -30.52
C LEU A 98 5.75 2.91 -31.68
N GLU A 99 4.61 3.53 -31.95
CA GLU A 99 3.64 3.05 -32.95
C GLU A 99 3.27 1.56 -32.75
N ILE A 100 2.98 1.19 -31.50
CA ILE A 100 2.70 -0.19 -31.09
C ILE A 100 1.31 -0.66 -31.55
N ASN A 101 1.18 -1.98 -31.74
CA ASN A 101 -0.11 -2.59 -32.02
C ASN A 101 -0.92 -2.82 -30.72
N GLN A 102 -2.19 -3.18 -30.87
CA GLN A 102 -3.13 -3.38 -29.76
C GLN A 102 -2.64 -4.42 -28.73
N ALA A 103 -1.92 -5.48 -29.16
CA ALA A 103 -1.36 -6.46 -28.24
C ALA A 103 -0.25 -5.88 -27.37
N ALA A 104 0.60 -5.02 -27.95
CA ALA A 104 1.65 -4.32 -27.21
C ALA A 104 1.07 -3.24 -26.30
N GLU A 105 -0.03 -2.57 -26.66
CA GLU A 105 -0.76 -1.65 -25.77
C GLU A 105 -1.30 -2.39 -24.55
N LEU A 106 -1.89 -3.57 -24.73
CA LEU A 106 -2.35 -4.39 -23.62
C LEU A 106 -1.19 -4.83 -22.73
N ALA A 107 -0.05 -5.21 -23.31
CA ALA A 107 1.16 -5.55 -22.56
C ALA A 107 1.67 -4.34 -21.76
N ALA A 108 1.70 -3.16 -22.36
CA ALA A 108 2.06 -1.90 -21.68
C ALA A 108 1.11 -1.58 -20.52
N ALA A 109 -0.20 -1.78 -20.71
CA ALA A 109 -1.19 -1.59 -19.64
C ALA A 109 -0.97 -2.55 -18.47
N LEU A 110 -0.76 -3.84 -18.76
CA LEU A 110 -0.54 -4.87 -17.74
C LEU A 110 0.77 -4.64 -16.98
N LEU A 111 1.86 -4.38 -17.68
CA LEU A 111 3.17 -4.11 -17.07
C LEU A 111 3.14 -2.81 -16.29
N GLY A 112 2.57 -1.74 -16.86
CA GLY A 112 2.46 -0.44 -16.22
C GLY A 112 1.58 -0.49 -14.98
N GLY A 113 0.41 -1.12 -15.06
CA GLY A 113 -0.48 -1.31 -13.92
C GLY A 113 0.16 -2.16 -12.83
N SER A 114 0.88 -3.23 -13.20
CA SER A 114 1.61 -4.07 -12.23
C SER A 114 2.75 -3.32 -11.55
N LEU A 115 3.48 -2.49 -12.27
CA LEU A 115 4.55 -1.67 -11.72
C LEU A 115 3.99 -0.57 -10.79
N ALA A 116 2.91 0.10 -11.20
CA ALA A 116 2.20 1.05 -10.37
C ALA A 116 1.66 0.39 -9.08
N ALA A 117 1.08 -0.81 -9.19
CA ALA A 117 0.64 -1.58 -8.04
C ALA A 117 1.80 -1.93 -7.10
N THR A 118 2.94 -2.36 -7.64
CA THR A 118 4.13 -2.74 -6.86
C THR A 118 4.69 -1.53 -6.10
N SER A 119 4.86 -0.38 -6.76
CA SER A 119 5.34 0.84 -6.12
C SER A 119 4.35 1.38 -5.09
N HIS A 120 3.05 1.34 -5.39
CA HIS A 120 2.00 1.74 -4.45
C HIS A 120 1.93 0.83 -3.22
N LEU A 121 1.96 -0.49 -3.39
CA LEU A 121 1.97 -1.44 -2.28
C LEU A 121 3.23 -1.29 -1.42
N THR A 122 4.37 -1.00 -2.03
CA THR A 122 5.61 -0.73 -1.30
C THR A 122 5.47 0.53 -0.44
N LYS A 123 4.96 1.63 -1.01
CA LYS A 123 4.67 2.88 -0.28
C LYS A 123 3.69 2.61 0.87
N SER A 124 2.49 2.15 0.58
CA SER A 124 1.41 1.99 1.56
C SER A 124 1.75 1.00 2.68
N SER A 125 2.42 -0.11 2.36
CA SER A 125 2.87 -1.07 3.36
C SER A 125 3.96 -0.50 4.27
N THR A 126 4.89 0.28 3.72
CA THR A 126 5.92 0.98 4.51
C THR A 126 5.28 2.00 5.44
N ARG A 127 4.29 2.77 4.95
CA ARG A 127 3.53 3.73 5.76
C ARG A 127 2.78 3.07 6.90
N LEU A 128 2.11 1.93 6.67
CA LEU A 128 1.43 1.18 7.73
C LEU A 128 2.39 0.74 8.83
N VAL A 129 3.60 0.32 8.48
CA VAL A 129 4.63 -0.06 9.47
C VAL A 129 5.18 1.17 10.21
N LEU A 130 5.41 2.28 9.51
CA LEU A 130 5.85 3.54 10.14
C LEU A 130 4.78 4.10 11.09
N ASN A 131 3.52 4.05 10.73
CA ASN A 131 2.40 4.51 11.56
C ASN A 131 2.16 3.66 12.82
N ALA A 132 2.70 2.44 12.88
CA ALA A 132 2.71 1.63 14.11
C ALA A 132 3.69 2.18 15.16
N SER A 133 4.62 3.04 14.77
CA SER A 133 5.50 3.78 15.67
C SER A 133 4.97 5.22 15.83
N PRO A 134 4.82 5.75 17.06
CA PRO A 134 4.17 7.05 17.28
C PRO A 134 5.07 8.27 16.93
N GLU A 135 5.96 8.13 15.95
CA GLU A 135 6.91 9.20 15.58
C GLU A 135 6.46 9.97 14.33
N PRO A 136 5.94 11.21 14.45
CA PRO A 136 5.51 12.02 13.30
C PRO A 136 6.67 12.41 12.36
N VAL A 137 7.90 12.43 12.86
CA VAL A 137 9.09 12.83 12.08
C VAL A 137 9.41 11.80 10.99
N SER A 138 9.31 10.50 11.30
CA SER A 138 9.57 9.42 10.34
C SER A 138 8.61 9.49 9.15
N ASN A 139 7.34 9.75 9.42
CA ASN A 139 6.30 9.82 8.39
C ASN A 139 6.50 11.04 7.47
N ALA A 140 6.79 12.22 8.04
CA ALA A 140 7.07 13.42 7.26
C ALA A 140 8.35 13.26 6.40
N THR A 141 9.38 12.61 6.94
CA THR A 141 10.62 12.34 6.21
C THR A 141 10.39 11.38 5.04
N ALA A 142 9.63 10.30 5.28
CA ALA A 142 9.27 9.35 4.22
C ALA A 142 8.50 10.05 3.09
N SER A 143 7.53 10.93 3.41
CA SER A 143 6.78 11.71 2.42
C SER A 143 7.70 12.55 1.53
N VAL A 144 8.62 13.30 2.12
CA VAL A 144 9.56 14.13 1.34
C VAL A 144 10.48 13.27 0.47
N LEU A 145 10.95 12.14 0.98
CA LEU A 145 11.80 11.21 0.21
C LEU A 145 11.03 10.58 -0.96
N GLU A 146 9.77 10.25 -0.80
CA GLU A 146 8.91 9.74 -1.86
C GLU A 146 8.70 10.77 -2.97
N ASP A 147 8.43 12.03 -2.63
CA ASP A 147 8.30 13.12 -3.60
C ASP A 147 9.61 13.36 -4.36
N LEU A 148 10.73 13.41 -3.66
CA LEU A 148 12.06 13.55 -4.27
C LEU A 148 12.38 12.34 -5.18
N ALA A 149 11.99 11.13 -4.78
CA ALA A 149 12.18 9.93 -5.57
C ALA A 149 11.36 9.99 -6.87
N VAL A 150 10.10 10.44 -6.83
CA VAL A 150 9.25 10.60 -8.01
C VAL A 150 9.84 11.63 -8.96
N ILE A 151 10.19 12.82 -8.47
CA ILE A 151 10.75 13.90 -9.29
C ILE A 151 12.11 13.47 -9.88
N GLY A 152 13.02 12.98 -9.04
CA GLY A 152 14.35 12.55 -9.47
C GLY A 152 14.32 11.31 -10.36
N GLY A 153 13.40 10.36 -10.07
CA GLY A 153 13.21 9.15 -10.88
C GLY A 153 12.71 9.49 -12.29
N LEU A 154 11.69 10.31 -12.41
CA LEU A 154 11.18 10.75 -13.72
C LEU A 154 12.22 11.57 -14.48
N TRP A 155 12.92 12.48 -13.79
CA TRP A 155 14.01 13.21 -14.42
C TRP A 155 15.09 12.26 -14.94
N THR A 156 15.45 11.23 -14.16
CA THR A 156 16.43 10.20 -14.59
C THR A 156 15.89 9.36 -15.76
N ALA A 157 14.59 8.99 -15.73
CA ALA A 157 13.97 8.26 -16.83
C ALA A 157 14.05 9.01 -18.16
N LEU A 158 13.90 10.35 -18.12
CA LEU A 158 13.86 11.19 -19.29
C LEU A 158 15.26 11.59 -19.81
N ASN A 159 16.27 11.67 -18.92
CA ASN A 159 17.62 12.14 -19.29
C ASN A 159 18.68 11.03 -19.30
N TYR A 160 18.46 9.95 -18.54
CA TYR A 160 19.38 8.81 -18.39
C TYR A 160 18.61 7.47 -18.45
N PRO A 161 18.00 7.13 -19.60
CA PRO A 161 17.05 6.02 -19.72
C PRO A 161 17.62 4.69 -19.29
N LEU A 162 18.88 4.37 -19.63
CA LEU A 162 19.54 3.13 -19.21
C LEU A 162 19.71 3.04 -17.70
N ALA A 163 20.14 4.15 -17.08
CA ALA A 163 20.30 4.20 -15.61
C ALA A 163 18.97 3.99 -14.92
N PHE A 164 17.88 4.56 -15.45
CA PHE A 164 16.55 4.37 -14.90
C PHE A 164 16.03 2.93 -15.07
N ILE A 165 16.27 2.29 -16.21
CA ILE A 165 15.89 0.88 -16.42
C ILE A 165 16.62 -0.02 -15.41
N ILE A 166 17.91 0.21 -15.19
CA ILE A 166 18.67 -0.52 -14.16
C ILE A 166 18.07 -0.27 -12.77
N PHE A 167 17.72 0.99 -12.45
CA PHE A 167 17.04 1.34 -11.20
C PHE A 167 15.73 0.57 -11.04
N ILE A 168 14.88 0.50 -12.06
CA ILE A 168 13.60 -0.25 -12.00
C ILE A 168 13.83 -1.74 -11.77
N ILE A 169 14.82 -2.34 -12.41
CA ILE A 169 15.17 -3.76 -12.18
C ILE A 169 15.56 -3.97 -10.71
N VAL A 170 16.43 -3.12 -10.18
CA VAL A 170 16.85 -3.18 -8.77
C VAL A 170 15.67 -2.94 -7.83
N PHE A 171 14.82 -1.95 -8.15
CA PHE A 171 13.60 -1.67 -7.38
C PHE A 171 12.67 -2.88 -7.32
N ILE A 172 12.42 -3.56 -8.46
CA ILE A 172 11.57 -4.76 -8.50
C ILE A 172 12.17 -5.88 -7.64
N LEU A 173 13.48 -6.12 -7.73
CA LEU A 173 14.16 -7.13 -6.92
C LEU A 173 14.03 -6.82 -5.40
N ILE A 174 14.21 -5.55 -5.03
CA ILE A 174 14.02 -5.09 -3.66
C ILE A 174 12.56 -5.25 -3.24
N ALA A 175 11.59 -4.89 -4.08
CA ALA A 175 10.17 -5.02 -3.79
C ALA A 175 9.76 -6.48 -3.57
N ILE A 176 10.22 -7.41 -4.41
CA ILE A 176 9.98 -8.86 -4.25
C ILE A 176 10.53 -9.37 -2.90
N TRP A 177 11.68 -8.85 -2.46
CA TRP A 177 12.27 -9.22 -1.18
C TRP A 177 11.59 -8.54 0.01
N LEU A 178 11.17 -7.27 -0.15
CA LEU A 178 10.66 -6.43 0.92
C LEU A 178 9.16 -6.67 1.21
N LEU A 179 8.31 -6.77 0.18
CA LEU A 179 6.86 -6.89 0.33
C LEU A 179 6.42 -8.06 1.22
N PRO A 180 7.00 -9.28 1.13
CA PRO A 180 6.64 -10.37 2.04
C PRO A 180 7.04 -10.09 3.50
N LYS A 181 8.08 -9.27 3.73
CA LYS A 181 8.51 -8.89 5.08
C LYS A 181 7.57 -7.84 5.68
N LEU A 182 7.21 -6.83 4.89
CA LEU A 182 6.21 -5.82 5.28
C LEU A 182 4.86 -6.48 5.58
N TRP A 183 4.44 -7.43 4.75
CA TRP A 183 3.20 -8.18 4.97
C TRP A 183 3.19 -8.96 6.28
N ARG A 184 4.32 -9.58 6.64
CA ARG A 184 4.46 -10.26 7.94
C ARG A 184 4.40 -9.26 9.10
N ALA A 185 5.13 -8.16 9.01
CA ALA A 185 5.10 -7.11 10.03
C ALA A 185 3.68 -6.55 10.24
N ILE A 186 2.92 -6.31 9.18
CA ILE A 186 1.53 -5.84 9.26
C ILE A 186 0.64 -6.88 9.95
N LYS A 187 0.80 -8.17 9.62
CA LYS A 187 0.06 -9.25 10.30
C LYS A 187 0.37 -9.31 11.80
N ASP A 188 1.63 -9.20 12.17
CA ASP A 188 2.06 -9.23 13.57
C ASP A 188 1.50 -8.04 14.36
N ILE A 189 1.54 -6.83 13.78
CA ILE A 189 0.93 -5.62 14.36
C ILE A 189 -0.58 -5.82 14.54
N THR A 190 -1.26 -6.30 13.51
CA THR A 190 -2.72 -6.50 13.53
C THR A 190 -3.11 -7.58 14.55
N SER A 191 -2.34 -8.66 14.67
CA SER A 191 -2.58 -9.72 15.64
C SER A 191 -2.41 -9.22 17.08
N THR A 192 -1.39 -8.38 17.32
CA THR A 192 -1.12 -7.77 18.63
C THR A 192 -2.26 -6.83 19.04
N ILE A 193 -2.72 -5.97 18.11
CA ILE A 193 -3.86 -5.09 18.36
C ILE A 193 -5.13 -5.92 18.66
N ARG A 194 -5.38 -6.95 17.85
CA ARG A 194 -6.54 -7.84 18.04
C ARG A 194 -6.51 -8.57 19.38
N SER A 195 -5.34 -9.00 19.86
CA SER A 195 -5.20 -9.64 21.17
C SER A 195 -5.51 -8.68 22.31
N TRP A 196 -5.19 -7.39 22.18
CA TRP A 196 -5.54 -6.36 23.17
C TRP A 196 -7.04 -6.09 23.25
N PHE A 197 -7.75 -6.14 22.15
CA PHE A 197 -9.20 -5.96 22.08
C PHE A 197 -9.98 -7.27 22.26
N GLY A 198 -9.34 -8.44 22.06
CA GLY A 198 -9.96 -9.77 22.11
C GLY A 198 -9.93 -10.43 23.50
N ASN A 199 -9.08 -9.99 24.43
CA ASN A 199 -9.09 -10.42 25.82
C ASN A 199 -10.14 -9.58 26.61
N LYS A 200 -11.43 -9.83 26.36
CA LYS A 200 -12.41 -9.61 27.42
C LYS A 200 -12.11 -10.67 28.47
N PRO A 201 -11.83 -10.31 29.76
CA PRO A 201 -11.87 -11.29 30.81
C PRO A 201 -13.24 -11.96 30.74
N GLU A 202 -13.28 -13.28 30.71
CA GLU A 202 -14.50 -14.04 30.90
C GLU A 202 -15.17 -13.49 32.17
N PRO A 203 -16.45 -13.09 32.10
CA PRO A 203 -17.11 -12.58 33.29
C PRO A 203 -17.02 -13.66 34.37
N ALA A 204 -16.50 -13.27 35.53
CA ALA A 204 -16.27 -14.16 36.69
C ALA A 204 -17.51 -14.95 37.16
N VAL A 205 -18.63 -14.74 36.51
CA VAL A 205 -19.91 -15.40 36.72
C VAL A 205 -19.90 -16.86 36.21
N GLU A 206 -19.16 -17.18 35.12
CA GLU A 206 -19.08 -18.57 34.63
C GLU A 206 -18.14 -19.43 35.49
N ALA A 207 -17.05 -18.88 35.99
CA ALA A 207 -16.17 -19.61 36.93
C ALA A 207 -16.88 -19.94 38.24
N PHE A 208 -17.74 -19.03 38.73
CA PHE A 208 -18.50 -19.24 39.97
C PHE A 208 -19.64 -20.26 39.78
N SER A 209 -20.25 -20.38 38.61
CA SER A 209 -21.28 -21.38 38.32
C SER A 209 -20.70 -22.79 38.15
N ALA A 210 -19.54 -22.95 37.51
CA ALA A 210 -18.89 -24.24 37.33
C ALA A 210 -18.38 -24.85 38.66
N ASP A 211 -17.80 -24.02 39.56
CA ASP A 211 -17.39 -24.46 40.91
C ASP A 211 -18.59 -24.78 41.79
N GLY A 212 -19.72 -24.09 41.64
CA GLY A 212 -20.93 -24.37 42.36
C GLY A 212 -21.61 -25.68 42.00
N GLU A 213 -21.63 -26.02 40.71
CA GLU A 213 -22.21 -27.30 40.23
C GLU A 213 -21.36 -28.49 40.61
N SER A 214 -20.03 -28.39 40.59
CA SER A 214 -19.14 -29.51 41.00
C SER A 214 -19.26 -29.77 42.48
N GLN A 215 -19.29 -28.75 43.35
CA GLN A 215 -19.50 -28.93 44.81
C GLN A 215 -20.88 -29.49 45.12
N GLN A 216 -21.91 -29.11 44.40
CA GLN A 216 -23.28 -29.62 44.61
C GLN A 216 -23.41 -31.09 44.24
N ASN A 217 -22.74 -31.52 43.16
CA ASN A 217 -22.71 -32.93 42.74
C ASN A 217 -21.96 -33.81 43.75
N ASP A 218 -20.81 -33.37 44.29
CA ASP A 218 -20.05 -34.07 45.31
C ASP A 218 -20.85 -34.23 46.62
N ILE A 219 -21.64 -33.25 47.03
CA ILE A 219 -22.49 -33.32 48.19
C ILE A 219 -23.64 -34.32 48.00
N ILE A 220 -24.24 -34.35 46.80
CA ILE A 220 -25.35 -35.29 46.47
C ILE A 220 -24.80 -36.72 46.46
N GLU A 221 -23.63 -36.99 45.89
CA GLU A 221 -23.02 -38.29 45.80
C GLU A 221 -22.66 -38.84 47.21
N ASN A 222 -22.10 -38.03 48.10
CA ASN A 222 -21.81 -38.36 49.49
C ASN A 222 -23.11 -38.66 50.29
N LEU A 223 -24.21 -37.96 50.05
CA LEU A 223 -25.47 -38.21 50.71
C LEU A 223 -26.12 -39.55 50.25
N ILE A 224 -25.99 -39.89 48.96
CA ILE A 224 -26.46 -41.16 48.44
C ILE A 224 -25.69 -42.33 49.03
N GLU A 225 -24.35 -42.20 49.13
CA GLU A 225 -23.49 -43.24 49.70
C GLU A 225 -23.75 -43.46 51.17
N ALA A 226 -23.93 -42.41 51.94
CA ALA A 226 -24.29 -42.48 53.36
C ALA A 226 -25.66 -43.12 53.61
N LYS A 227 -26.61 -42.85 52.73
CA LYS A 227 -27.98 -43.46 52.82
C LYS A 227 -27.95 -44.93 52.40
N SER A 228 -27.16 -45.32 51.41
CA SER A 228 -26.98 -46.71 51.00
C SER A 228 -26.35 -47.55 52.11
N LYS A 229 -25.35 -47.03 52.78
CA LYS A 229 -24.67 -47.70 53.89
C LYS A 229 -25.61 -47.90 55.11
N LYS A 230 -26.44 -46.94 55.42
CA LYS A 230 -27.41 -47.08 56.52
C LYS A 230 -28.47 -48.16 56.21
N ILE A 231 -28.90 -48.32 54.97
CA ILE A 231 -29.87 -49.36 54.56
C ILE A 231 -29.23 -50.76 54.60
N SER A 232 -27.90 -50.87 54.37
CA SER A 232 -27.14 -52.12 54.45
C SER A 232 -26.89 -52.60 55.89
N ASP A 233 -26.79 -51.65 56.84
CA ASP A 233 -26.53 -51.97 58.24
C ASP A 233 -27.83 -52.26 59.07
N ASP A 234 -29.02 -51.96 58.52
CA ASP A 234 -30.31 -52.21 59.15
C ASP A 234 -30.99 -53.51 58.65
N ASN A 235 -30.34 -54.38 57.82
CA ASN A 235 -30.78 -55.68 57.35
C ASN A 235 -29.82 -56.78 57.81
#